data_7b81964f804453ca8805c11e1c47292c
#
_entry.id   7b81964f804453ca8805c11e1c47292c
#
_cell.length_a   1.000
_cell.length_b   1.000
_cell.length_c   1.000
_cell.angle_alpha   90.00
_cell.angle_beta   90.00
_cell.angle_gamma   90.00
#
_symmetry.space_group_name_H-M   'P 1'
#
loop_
_entity.id
_entity.type
_entity.pdbx_description
1 polymer ?
#
loop_
_entity_poly.entity_id
_entity_poly.type
_entity_poly.pdbx_seq_one_letter_code
_entity_poly.pdbx_strand_id
1 'polypeptide(L)'
;RSSDLICPIETPEGPNIGLIVSLCTYARVNDFGFIETPYRIAKDGNASKIIKHLSAFEENDHPIGQANAPLDVDGNFLNPLVSSRVAGEFEMIENKDVKFMDVSPNQLVSVSASLIPFLENDDANRALMGSNMQRQAVPLIKSEAPLVGTGMESVVARDSGVTIVADYDGIVVDVDSKRIVVRNNDTKGSNFEKAVSIYDCSKFIRSNQNTCFNHRPIVIKGETVYKGQVIADGPSTEMGELALGKNVTVAFMPWDGYNYEDSILVSERLVKDGIYTSIHIEEYEVLARDTKLGKEEITRDIPNVGEEALKNLDESGIIRLGADVKSGDILVGKITPKGETQLSPEEKLLRAIFGEKAGDVKDTSLCVPPGVKGKVIDAKVFSRRGLTKDDRTRLIEDDEIERLEKDRDDEIKIISDVAREKVE
;
A
#
# COMPACT_ATOMS: atom_id res chain seq x y z
N ARG A 1 -27.76 4.63 -19.90
CA ARG A 1 -26.96 4.67 -18.67
C ARG A 1 -26.96 3.27 -18.08
N SER A 2 -25.94 2.46 -18.39
CA SER A 2 -25.81 1.12 -17.79
C SER A 2 -25.43 1.29 -16.31
N SER A 3 -26.24 0.75 -15.43
CA SER A 3 -26.12 0.96 -13.98
C SER A 3 -24.96 0.18 -13.35
N ASP A 4 -24.45 -0.86 -13.99
CA ASP A 4 -23.51 -1.81 -13.41
C ASP A 4 -22.07 -1.68 -13.92
N LEU A 5 -21.79 -0.65 -14.73
CA LEU A 5 -20.46 -0.41 -15.30
C LEU A 5 -19.69 0.67 -14.57
N ILE A 6 -20.38 1.75 -14.18
CA ILE A 6 -19.80 2.92 -13.52
C ILE A 6 -20.58 3.21 -12.26
N CYS A 7 -19.85 3.37 -11.15
CA CYS A 7 -20.45 3.63 -9.84
C CYS A 7 -21.21 4.98 -9.84
N PRO A 8 -22.47 5.01 -9.40
CA PRO A 8 -23.25 6.23 -9.33
C PRO A 8 -22.91 7.11 -8.12
N ILE A 9 -22.18 6.59 -7.15
CA ILE A 9 -21.89 7.24 -5.85
C ILE A 9 -20.46 7.80 -5.84
N GLU A 10 -19.48 7.05 -6.26
CA GLU A 10 -18.06 7.42 -6.16
C GLU A 10 -17.67 8.40 -7.26
N THR A 11 -17.53 9.68 -6.91
CA THR A 11 -17.02 10.75 -7.76
C THR A 11 -16.38 11.82 -6.86
N PRO A 12 -15.38 12.58 -7.32
CA PRO A 12 -14.85 13.70 -6.55
C PRO A 12 -15.90 14.76 -6.24
N GLU A 13 -15.71 15.46 -5.12
CA GLU A 13 -16.44 16.67 -4.80
C GLU A 13 -15.77 17.88 -5.48
N GLY A 14 -16.58 18.85 -5.94
CA GLY A 14 -16.06 20.09 -6.53
C GLY A 14 -16.14 20.13 -8.06
N PRO A 15 -15.19 20.84 -8.74
CA PRO A 15 -15.29 21.11 -10.20
C PRO A 15 -15.30 19.85 -11.08
N ASN A 16 -14.71 18.77 -10.62
CA ASN A 16 -14.58 17.52 -11.36
C ASN A 16 -15.71 16.51 -11.07
N ILE A 17 -16.78 16.93 -10.41
CA ILE A 17 -17.92 16.05 -10.10
C ILE A 17 -18.53 15.47 -11.38
N GLY A 18 -18.69 14.16 -11.41
CA GLY A 18 -19.25 13.43 -12.54
C GLY A 18 -18.32 13.29 -13.77
N LEU A 19 -17.18 13.98 -13.79
CA LEU A 19 -16.16 13.85 -14.86
C LEU A 19 -15.14 12.75 -14.57
N ILE A 20 -14.78 12.59 -13.31
CA ILE A 20 -13.93 11.48 -12.84
C ILE A 20 -14.86 10.47 -12.18
N VAL A 21 -14.85 9.25 -12.69
CA VAL A 21 -15.75 8.17 -12.25
C VAL A 21 -14.95 6.90 -11.99
N SER A 22 -15.50 6.01 -11.16
CA SER A 22 -14.90 4.72 -10.85
C SER A 22 -15.72 3.60 -11.45
N LEU A 23 -15.05 2.52 -11.88
CA LEU A 23 -15.71 1.30 -12.33
C LEU A 23 -16.44 0.61 -11.18
N CYS A 24 -17.53 -0.06 -11.48
CA CYS A 24 -18.19 -0.95 -10.55
C CYS A 24 -17.31 -2.17 -10.22
N THR A 25 -17.58 -2.81 -9.09
CA THR A 25 -16.72 -3.86 -8.50
C THR A 25 -16.42 -5.01 -9.46
N TYR A 26 -17.39 -5.43 -10.29
CA TYR A 26 -17.24 -6.54 -11.23
C TYR A 26 -17.04 -6.10 -12.69
N ALA A 27 -17.03 -4.79 -12.96
CA ALA A 27 -16.82 -4.28 -14.29
C ALA A 27 -15.37 -4.48 -14.75
N ARG A 28 -15.20 -4.88 -15.99
CA ARG A 28 -13.89 -5.04 -16.63
C ARG A 28 -13.88 -4.42 -18.03
N VAL A 29 -12.70 -4.14 -18.52
CA VAL A 29 -12.49 -3.68 -19.89
C VAL A 29 -12.11 -4.88 -20.75
N ASN A 30 -12.82 -5.09 -21.86
CA ASN A 30 -12.52 -6.17 -22.80
C ASN A 30 -11.36 -5.78 -23.73
N ASP A 31 -10.92 -6.73 -24.58
CA ASP A 31 -9.79 -6.55 -25.51
C ASP A 31 -10.04 -5.43 -26.55
N PHE A 32 -11.29 -5.03 -26.78
CA PHE A 32 -11.67 -3.96 -27.70
C PHE A 32 -11.80 -2.59 -27.00
N GLY A 33 -11.58 -2.51 -25.68
CA GLY A 33 -11.69 -1.28 -24.91
C GLY A 33 -13.10 -0.93 -24.43
N PHE A 34 -14.08 -1.83 -24.55
CA PHE A 34 -15.43 -1.64 -24.02
C PHE A 34 -15.51 -2.16 -22.58
N ILE A 35 -16.29 -1.45 -21.75
CA ILE A 35 -16.59 -1.90 -20.39
C ILE A 35 -17.71 -2.94 -20.46
N GLU A 36 -17.52 -4.06 -19.79
CA GLU A 36 -18.49 -5.14 -19.66
C GLU A 36 -18.60 -5.60 -18.20
N THR A 37 -19.74 -6.19 -17.85
CA THR A 37 -20.02 -6.67 -16.50
C THR A 37 -20.63 -8.08 -16.56
N PRO A 38 -20.41 -8.93 -15.54
CA PRO A 38 -20.90 -10.31 -15.56
C PRO A 38 -22.36 -10.39 -15.17
N TYR A 39 -23.11 -11.26 -15.87
CA TYR A 39 -24.48 -11.64 -15.55
C TYR A 39 -24.62 -13.16 -15.57
N ARG A 40 -25.48 -13.67 -14.70
CA ARG A 40 -25.90 -15.08 -14.73
C ARG A 40 -26.94 -15.28 -15.81
N ILE A 41 -26.78 -16.30 -16.64
CA ILE A 41 -27.76 -16.61 -17.66
C ILE A 41 -29.00 -17.20 -17.00
N ALA A 42 -30.18 -16.61 -17.23
CA ALA A 42 -31.46 -17.13 -16.82
C ALA A 42 -32.22 -17.68 -18.04
N LYS A 43 -32.84 -18.84 -17.89
CA LYS A 43 -33.63 -19.47 -18.93
C LYS A 43 -34.79 -20.25 -18.32
N ASP A 44 -35.99 -20.05 -18.86
CA ASP A 44 -37.22 -20.75 -18.45
C ASP A 44 -37.51 -20.68 -16.94
N GLY A 45 -37.20 -19.53 -16.32
CA GLY A 45 -37.41 -19.33 -14.87
C GLY A 45 -36.29 -19.87 -13.97
N ASN A 46 -35.19 -20.35 -14.52
CA ASN A 46 -34.02 -20.83 -13.78
C ASN A 46 -32.78 -19.94 -14.04
N ALA A 47 -32.15 -19.44 -12.98
CA ALA A 47 -30.88 -18.70 -13.04
C ALA A 47 -29.71 -19.69 -12.93
N SER A 48 -29.04 -19.94 -14.02
CA SER A 48 -27.89 -20.86 -14.08
C SER A 48 -26.66 -20.30 -13.37
N LYS A 49 -25.65 -21.16 -13.13
CA LYS A 49 -24.32 -20.74 -12.65
C LYS A 49 -23.40 -20.24 -13.76
N ILE A 50 -23.86 -20.26 -15.02
CA ILE A 50 -23.07 -19.83 -16.17
C ILE A 50 -23.10 -18.31 -16.23
N ILE A 51 -21.91 -17.72 -16.30
CA ILE A 51 -21.70 -16.27 -16.35
C ILE A 51 -21.41 -15.86 -17.79
N LYS A 52 -22.09 -14.83 -18.25
CA LYS A 52 -21.81 -14.13 -19.52
C LYS A 52 -21.53 -12.67 -19.22
N HIS A 53 -20.46 -12.11 -19.79
CA HIS A 53 -20.19 -10.68 -19.73
C HIS A 53 -20.96 -9.97 -20.82
N LEU A 54 -21.63 -8.89 -20.50
CA LEU A 54 -22.38 -8.06 -21.43
C LEU A 54 -21.85 -6.62 -21.38
N SER A 55 -21.79 -6.00 -22.55
CA SER A 55 -21.57 -4.56 -22.70
C SER A 55 -22.89 -3.79 -22.55
N ALA A 56 -22.79 -2.46 -22.41
CA ALA A 56 -23.97 -1.59 -22.30
C ALA A 56 -24.97 -1.74 -23.45
N PHE A 57 -24.49 -2.01 -24.65
CA PHE A 57 -25.36 -2.19 -25.84
C PHE A 57 -26.14 -3.50 -25.76
N GLU A 58 -25.48 -4.59 -25.36
CA GLU A 58 -26.12 -5.90 -25.23
C GLU A 58 -27.09 -5.95 -24.05
N GLU A 59 -26.80 -5.20 -22.96
CA GLU A 59 -27.65 -5.12 -21.78
C GLU A 59 -29.04 -4.55 -22.10
N ASN A 60 -29.14 -3.51 -22.93
CA ASN A 60 -30.39 -2.83 -23.25
C ASN A 60 -31.42 -3.72 -23.94
N ASP A 61 -30.98 -4.76 -24.61
CA ASP A 61 -31.86 -5.66 -25.40
C ASP A 61 -32.50 -6.78 -24.56
N HIS A 62 -32.14 -6.86 -23.27
CA HIS A 62 -32.50 -8.02 -22.46
C HIS A 62 -33.05 -7.62 -21.07
N PRO A 63 -34.11 -8.30 -20.59
CA PRO A 63 -34.57 -8.15 -19.21
C PRO A 63 -33.59 -8.84 -18.24
N ILE A 64 -33.12 -8.08 -17.25
CA ILE A 64 -32.14 -8.50 -16.25
C ILE A 64 -32.79 -8.50 -14.87
N GLY A 65 -32.91 -9.66 -14.23
CA GLY A 65 -33.41 -9.81 -12.88
C GLY A 65 -32.42 -9.32 -11.84
N GLN A 66 -32.93 -8.76 -10.74
CA GLN A 66 -32.10 -8.29 -9.63
C GLN A 66 -31.44 -9.44 -8.87
N ALA A 67 -30.23 -9.22 -8.34
CA ALA A 67 -29.47 -10.22 -7.57
C ALA A 67 -30.17 -10.71 -6.29
N ASN A 68 -31.06 -9.89 -5.71
CA ASN A 68 -31.83 -10.21 -4.50
C ASN A 68 -33.13 -10.97 -4.76
N ALA A 69 -33.44 -11.32 -6.03
CA ALA A 69 -34.63 -12.12 -6.32
C ALA A 69 -34.53 -13.49 -5.64
N PRO A 70 -35.57 -13.94 -4.92
CA PRO A 70 -35.52 -15.19 -4.20
C PRO A 70 -35.45 -16.39 -5.15
N LEU A 71 -34.43 -17.22 -4.95
CA LEU A 71 -34.19 -18.45 -5.70
C LEU A 71 -34.32 -19.68 -4.82
N ASP A 72 -34.71 -20.79 -5.40
CA ASP A 72 -34.66 -22.12 -4.80
C ASP A 72 -33.22 -22.69 -4.84
N VAL A 73 -32.99 -23.81 -4.15
CA VAL A 73 -31.68 -24.50 -4.11
C VAL A 73 -31.19 -24.86 -5.52
N ASP A 74 -32.10 -25.15 -6.43
CA ASP A 74 -31.85 -25.50 -7.83
C ASP A 74 -31.67 -24.24 -8.73
N GLY A 75 -31.81 -23.03 -8.20
CA GLY A 75 -31.68 -21.77 -8.95
C GLY A 75 -32.98 -21.32 -9.64
N ASN A 76 -34.13 -21.88 -9.33
CA ASN A 76 -35.42 -21.43 -9.89
C ASN A 76 -35.95 -20.20 -9.13
N PHE A 77 -36.54 -19.26 -9.85
CA PHE A 77 -37.22 -18.13 -9.22
C PHE A 77 -38.46 -18.61 -8.46
N LEU A 78 -38.55 -18.28 -7.18
CA LEU A 78 -39.67 -18.64 -6.34
C LEU A 78 -40.95 -17.86 -6.66
N ASN A 79 -40.77 -16.61 -7.09
CA ASN A 79 -41.89 -15.74 -7.41
C ASN A 79 -42.24 -15.82 -8.92
N PRO A 80 -43.53 -15.77 -9.27
CA PRO A 80 -43.99 -15.77 -10.67
C PRO A 80 -43.57 -14.46 -11.39
N LEU A 81 -43.49 -13.34 -10.62
CA LEU A 81 -43.03 -12.03 -11.13
C LEU A 81 -41.71 -11.65 -10.46
N VAL A 82 -40.74 -11.24 -11.24
CA VAL A 82 -39.40 -10.84 -10.80
C VAL A 82 -39.18 -9.37 -11.16
N SER A 83 -38.71 -8.60 -10.18
CA SER A 83 -38.27 -7.24 -10.46
C SER A 83 -37.05 -7.28 -11.36
N SER A 84 -37.18 -6.76 -12.55
CA SER A 84 -36.17 -6.79 -13.60
C SER A 84 -35.92 -5.41 -14.19
N ARG A 85 -34.70 -5.20 -14.64
CA ARG A 85 -34.29 -3.98 -15.35
C ARG A 85 -34.43 -4.21 -16.85
N VAL A 86 -35.18 -3.34 -17.54
CA VAL A 86 -35.37 -3.36 -18.99
C VAL A 86 -35.11 -1.98 -19.55
N ALA A 87 -34.14 -1.85 -20.43
CA ALA A 87 -33.76 -0.57 -21.04
C ALA A 87 -33.56 0.57 -20.03
N GLY A 88 -33.11 0.26 -18.81
CA GLY A 88 -32.85 1.23 -17.73
C GLY A 88 -34.03 1.53 -16.81
N GLU A 89 -35.21 0.96 -17.04
CA GLU A 89 -36.40 1.08 -16.16
C GLU A 89 -36.61 -0.23 -15.40
N PHE A 90 -37.21 -0.13 -14.19
CA PHE A 90 -37.52 -1.29 -13.36
C PHE A 90 -38.97 -1.70 -13.60
N GLU A 91 -39.17 -2.93 -14.05
CA GLU A 91 -40.47 -3.51 -14.32
C GLU A 91 -40.62 -4.88 -13.65
N MET A 92 -41.87 -5.28 -13.36
CA MET A 92 -42.17 -6.60 -12.87
C MET A 92 -42.46 -7.52 -14.06
N ILE A 93 -41.56 -8.47 -14.32
CA ILE A 93 -41.61 -9.37 -15.47
C ILE A 93 -41.85 -10.80 -15.02
N GLU A 94 -42.55 -11.60 -15.86
CA GLU A 94 -42.72 -13.03 -15.61
C GLU A 94 -41.32 -13.71 -15.53
N ASN A 95 -41.16 -14.63 -14.59
CA ASN A 95 -39.89 -15.32 -14.35
C ASN A 95 -39.33 -16.06 -15.59
N LYS A 96 -40.22 -16.48 -16.50
CA LYS A 96 -39.84 -17.16 -17.75
C LYS A 96 -39.22 -16.24 -18.80
N ASP A 97 -39.52 -14.94 -18.73
CA ASP A 97 -39.07 -13.94 -19.69
C ASP A 97 -37.73 -13.29 -19.27
N VAL A 98 -37.33 -13.52 -18.03
CA VAL A 98 -36.02 -13.06 -17.52
C VAL A 98 -34.90 -13.83 -18.23
N LYS A 99 -33.98 -13.10 -18.90
CA LYS A 99 -32.88 -13.72 -19.67
C LYS A 99 -31.56 -13.72 -18.92
N PHE A 100 -31.35 -12.73 -18.07
CA PHE A 100 -30.16 -12.59 -17.25
C PHE A 100 -30.52 -12.19 -15.83
N MET A 101 -29.61 -12.42 -14.90
CA MET A 101 -29.72 -12.02 -13.50
C MET A 101 -28.39 -11.45 -13.03
N ASP A 102 -28.42 -10.40 -12.24
CA ASP A 102 -27.25 -9.84 -11.58
C ASP A 102 -26.55 -10.90 -10.72
N VAL A 103 -25.21 -10.83 -10.67
CA VAL A 103 -24.40 -11.81 -9.91
C VAL A 103 -24.46 -11.49 -8.42
N SER A 104 -24.38 -10.22 -8.05
CA SER A 104 -24.34 -9.75 -6.67
C SER A 104 -24.89 -8.32 -6.57
N PRO A 105 -25.49 -7.92 -5.43
CA PRO A 105 -25.86 -6.53 -5.19
C PRO A 105 -24.67 -5.55 -5.23
N ASN A 106 -23.47 -6.01 -4.86
CA ASN A 106 -22.24 -5.21 -4.90
C ASN A 106 -21.80 -4.84 -6.33
N GLN A 107 -22.39 -5.47 -7.34
CA GLN A 107 -22.12 -5.19 -8.75
C GLN A 107 -22.48 -3.76 -9.17
N LEU A 108 -23.40 -3.10 -8.45
CA LEU A 108 -23.89 -1.76 -8.77
C LEU A 108 -22.96 -0.63 -8.32
N VAL A 109 -22.01 -0.91 -7.45
CA VAL A 109 -21.18 0.09 -6.76
C VAL A 109 -19.70 -0.20 -6.95
N SER A 110 -18.87 0.83 -6.76
CA SER A 110 -17.40 0.70 -6.75
C SER A 110 -16.90 -0.05 -5.52
N VAL A 111 -15.62 -0.39 -5.51
CA VAL A 111 -14.96 -1.06 -4.38
C VAL A 111 -15.09 -0.23 -3.10
N SER A 112 -14.82 1.07 -3.14
CA SER A 112 -14.93 1.95 -1.97
C SER A 112 -16.35 2.02 -1.43
N ALA A 113 -17.34 2.16 -2.30
CA ALA A 113 -18.76 2.20 -1.91
C ALA A 113 -19.25 0.83 -1.38
N SER A 114 -18.74 -0.28 -1.91
CA SER A 114 -19.08 -1.64 -1.47
C SER A 114 -18.59 -1.97 -0.06
N LEU A 115 -17.65 -1.20 0.48
CA LEU A 115 -17.13 -1.33 1.85
C LEU A 115 -17.98 -0.58 2.90
N ILE A 116 -18.98 0.19 2.48
CA ILE A 116 -19.86 0.93 3.40
C ILE A 116 -20.97 -0.02 3.87
N PRO A 117 -21.02 -0.38 5.16
CA PRO A 117 -22.08 -1.20 5.68
C PRO A 117 -23.41 -0.42 5.69
N PHE A 118 -24.53 -1.11 5.40
CA PHE A 118 -25.87 -0.51 5.33
C PHE A 118 -26.00 0.63 4.32
N LEU A 119 -25.25 0.57 3.21
CA LEU A 119 -25.23 1.61 2.18
C LEU A 119 -26.64 1.96 1.66
N GLU A 120 -27.54 0.98 1.57
CA GLU A 120 -28.92 1.14 1.11
C GLU A 120 -29.77 2.07 2.00
N ASN A 121 -29.34 2.30 3.25
CA ASN A 121 -30.00 3.18 4.20
C ASN A 121 -29.40 4.60 4.24
N ASP A 122 -28.30 4.84 3.52
CA ASP A 122 -27.60 6.10 3.50
C ASP A 122 -28.06 6.99 2.34
N ASP A 123 -28.06 8.29 2.57
CA ASP A 123 -28.23 9.28 1.49
C ASP A 123 -27.03 9.24 0.54
N ALA A 124 -27.30 9.36 -0.76
CA ALA A 124 -26.26 9.28 -1.80
C ALA A 124 -25.14 10.33 -1.61
N ASN A 125 -25.47 11.53 -1.16
CA ASN A 125 -24.49 12.59 -0.92
C ASN A 125 -23.53 12.22 0.24
N ARG A 126 -24.07 11.62 1.31
CA ARG A 126 -23.24 11.19 2.45
C ARG A 126 -22.42 9.93 2.14
N ALA A 127 -22.96 9.02 1.35
CA ALA A 127 -22.23 7.87 0.84
C ALA A 127 -21.06 8.27 -0.07
N LEU A 128 -21.24 9.30 -0.91
CA LEU A 128 -20.18 9.89 -1.73
C LEU A 128 -19.04 10.45 -0.85
N MET A 129 -19.38 11.24 0.17
CA MET A 129 -18.37 11.77 1.10
C MET A 129 -17.64 10.65 1.83
N GLY A 130 -18.35 9.65 2.36
CA GLY A 130 -17.78 8.49 3.05
C GLY A 130 -16.85 7.67 2.16
N SER A 131 -17.27 7.38 0.94
CA SER A 131 -16.47 6.68 -0.07
C SER A 131 -15.16 7.42 -0.39
N ASN A 132 -15.22 8.75 -0.55
CA ASN A 132 -14.04 9.57 -0.78
C ASN A 132 -13.11 9.60 0.44
N MET A 133 -13.65 9.68 1.67
CA MET A 133 -12.85 9.69 2.90
C MET A 133 -12.14 8.36 3.17
N GLN A 134 -12.73 7.21 2.83
CA GLN A 134 -12.06 5.90 2.94
C GLN A 134 -10.75 5.86 2.16
N ARG A 135 -10.67 6.50 1.00
CA ARG A 135 -9.45 6.57 0.17
C ARG A 135 -8.36 7.47 0.74
N GLN A 136 -8.68 8.29 1.73
CA GLN A 136 -7.76 9.22 2.40
C GLN A 136 -7.28 8.68 3.76
N ALA A 137 -7.66 7.45 4.13
CA ALA A 137 -7.28 6.84 5.38
C ALA A 137 -5.76 6.66 5.49
N VAL A 138 -5.18 7.17 6.58
CA VAL A 138 -3.75 7.03 6.86
C VAL A 138 -3.50 5.71 7.58
N PRO A 139 -2.51 4.90 7.16
CA PRO A 139 -2.15 3.67 7.86
C PRO A 139 -1.71 3.95 9.29
N LEU A 140 -2.35 3.30 10.25
CA LEU A 140 -2.03 3.41 11.67
C LEU A 140 -0.97 2.37 12.07
N ILE A 141 -0.26 2.61 13.17
CA ILE A 141 0.70 1.64 13.74
C ILE A 141 -0.02 0.33 14.09
N LYS A 142 -1.19 0.44 14.69
CA LYS A 142 -2.08 -0.70 14.98
C LYS A 142 -3.45 -0.36 14.45
N SER A 143 -3.79 -0.90 13.31
CA SER A 143 -5.15 -0.86 12.76
C SER A 143 -6.00 -1.98 13.35
N GLU A 144 -7.32 -1.88 13.25
CA GLU A 144 -8.27 -2.91 13.66
C GLU A 144 -9.29 -3.14 12.55
N ALA A 145 -9.63 -4.40 12.32
CA ALA A 145 -10.69 -4.76 11.40
C ALA A 145 -12.03 -4.21 11.90
N PRO A 146 -12.93 -3.77 11.01
CA PRO A 146 -14.23 -3.25 11.41
C PRO A 146 -15.07 -4.34 12.07
N LEU A 147 -15.78 -4.00 13.16
CA LEU A 147 -16.70 -4.93 13.84
C LEU A 147 -17.91 -5.26 12.98
N VAL A 148 -18.34 -4.33 12.14
CA VAL A 148 -19.41 -4.49 11.17
C VAL A 148 -18.84 -4.25 9.80
N GLY A 149 -18.85 -5.27 8.95
CA GLY A 149 -18.30 -5.25 7.60
C GLY A 149 -19.31 -5.74 6.56
N THR A 150 -18.92 -5.62 5.30
CA THR A 150 -19.74 -6.05 4.15
C THR A 150 -19.31 -7.39 3.57
N GLY A 151 -18.22 -7.99 4.08
CA GLY A 151 -17.59 -9.19 3.53
C GLY A 151 -16.66 -8.94 2.35
N MET A 152 -16.54 -7.69 1.89
CA MET A 152 -15.59 -7.31 0.84
C MET A 152 -14.19 -7.04 1.37
N GLU A 153 -14.04 -6.85 2.67
CA GLU A 153 -12.79 -6.43 3.32
C GLU A 153 -11.65 -7.43 3.07
N SER A 154 -11.92 -8.72 3.20
CA SER A 154 -10.93 -9.79 2.97
C SER A 154 -10.54 -9.90 1.50
N VAL A 155 -11.50 -9.76 0.59
CA VAL A 155 -11.27 -9.80 -0.86
C VAL A 155 -10.43 -8.60 -1.29
N VAL A 156 -10.78 -7.40 -0.82
CA VAL A 156 -10.06 -6.17 -1.14
C VAL A 156 -8.63 -6.22 -0.59
N ALA A 157 -8.43 -6.65 0.64
CA ALA A 157 -7.09 -6.78 1.24
C ALA A 157 -6.20 -7.73 0.45
N ARG A 158 -6.73 -8.90 0.07
CA ARG A 158 -6.00 -9.89 -0.72
C ARG A 158 -5.68 -9.40 -2.14
N ASP A 159 -6.67 -8.88 -2.85
CA ASP A 159 -6.56 -8.55 -4.27
C ASP A 159 -5.84 -7.19 -4.50
N SER A 160 -5.69 -6.36 -3.47
CA SER A 160 -4.93 -5.10 -3.53
C SER A 160 -3.42 -5.30 -3.72
N GLY A 161 -2.89 -6.50 -3.43
CA GLY A 161 -1.45 -6.77 -3.44
C GLY A 161 -0.67 -6.13 -2.29
N VAL A 162 -1.35 -5.55 -1.30
CA VAL A 162 -0.74 -4.98 -0.09
C VAL A 162 -0.35 -6.08 0.91
N THR A 163 -1.10 -7.18 0.92
CA THR A 163 -0.83 -8.37 1.72
C THR A 163 -0.01 -9.38 0.92
N ILE A 164 0.76 -10.20 1.61
CA ILE A 164 1.47 -11.33 0.98
C ILE A 164 0.56 -12.55 1.03
N VAL A 165 0.38 -13.15 -0.14
CA VAL A 165 -0.54 -14.28 -0.35
C VAL A 165 0.24 -15.51 -0.76
N ALA A 166 -0.11 -16.68 -0.25
CA ALA A 166 0.53 -17.94 -0.63
C ALA A 166 0.15 -18.35 -2.07
N ASP A 167 1.16 -18.61 -2.91
CA ASP A 167 0.97 -19.04 -4.30
C ASP A 167 0.58 -20.50 -4.42
N TYR A 168 0.98 -21.32 -3.45
CA TYR A 168 0.78 -22.78 -3.43
C TYR A 168 0.38 -23.25 -2.04
N ASP A 169 -0.24 -24.44 -1.98
CA ASP A 169 -0.47 -25.14 -0.74
C ASP A 169 0.87 -25.64 -0.17
N GLY A 170 1.10 -25.44 1.12
CA GLY A 170 2.39 -25.80 1.71
C GLY A 170 2.42 -25.77 3.22
N ILE A 171 3.61 -25.98 3.76
CA ILE A 171 3.90 -25.90 5.19
C ILE A 171 4.97 -24.84 5.41
N VAL A 172 4.74 -23.97 6.37
CA VAL A 172 5.69 -22.92 6.76
C VAL A 172 6.88 -23.55 7.46
N VAL A 173 8.06 -23.45 6.85
CA VAL A 173 9.30 -24.02 7.37
C VAL A 173 10.01 -23.06 8.31
N ASP A 174 10.05 -21.78 7.93
CA ASP A 174 10.68 -20.74 8.73
C ASP A 174 9.94 -19.40 8.57
N VAL A 175 9.89 -18.63 9.64
CA VAL A 175 9.28 -17.30 9.68
C VAL A 175 10.20 -16.34 10.40
N ASP A 176 10.52 -15.28 9.72
CA ASP A 176 11.37 -14.21 10.19
C ASP A 176 10.62 -12.87 9.96
N SER A 177 11.06 -11.79 10.56
CA SER A 177 10.45 -10.48 10.34
C SER A 177 10.59 -9.98 8.89
N LYS A 178 11.62 -10.45 8.18
CA LYS A 178 11.94 -10.04 6.80
C LYS A 178 11.51 -11.06 5.74
N ARG A 179 11.28 -12.33 6.11
CA ARG A 179 10.96 -13.37 5.13
C ARG A 179 10.11 -14.50 5.73
N ILE A 180 9.37 -15.17 4.86
CA ILE A 180 8.60 -16.37 5.16
C ILE A 180 9.01 -17.44 4.16
N VAL A 181 9.43 -18.61 4.64
CA VAL A 181 9.83 -19.74 3.83
C VAL A 181 8.77 -20.82 3.90
N VAL A 182 8.20 -21.19 2.75
CA VAL A 182 7.14 -22.19 2.63
C VAL A 182 7.64 -23.37 1.79
N ARG A 183 7.52 -24.59 2.31
CA ARG A 183 7.68 -25.82 1.54
C ARG A 183 6.36 -26.17 0.89
N ASN A 184 6.31 -26.16 -0.44
CA ASN A 184 5.09 -26.42 -1.19
C ASN A 184 4.78 -27.93 -1.26
N ASN A 185 3.50 -28.27 -1.12
CA ASN A 185 3.03 -29.64 -1.20
C ASN A 185 2.85 -30.15 -2.63
N ASP A 186 2.66 -29.24 -3.60
CA ASP A 186 2.36 -29.59 -4.99
C ASP A 186 3.64 -29.82 -5.82
N THR A 187 4.35 -30.88 -5.47
CA THR A 187 5.53 -31.35 -6.20
C THR A 187 5.17 -32.44 -7.23
N LYS A 188 3.98 -32.41 -7.82
CA LYS A 188 3.56 -33.33 -8.88
C LYS A 188 4.36 -33.07 -10.16
N GLY A 189 5.37 -33.89 -10.41
CA GLY A 189 6.24 -33.81 -11.58
C GLY A 189 7.71 -33.52 -11.21
N SER A 190 8.56 -33.45 -12.22
CA SER A 190 10.01 -33.21 -12.09
C SER A 190 10.39 -31.74 -11.84
N ASN A 191 9.43 -30.87 -11.55
CA ASN A 191 9.68 -29.43 -11.36
C ASN A 191 9.97 -29.14 -9.89
N PHE A 192 11.23 -29.35 -9.49
CA PHE A 192 11.72 -29.01 -8.16
C PHE A 192 11.80 -27.50 -7.90
N GLU A 193 11.78 -26.67 -8.94
CA GLU A 193 11.76 -25.20 -8.84
C GLU A 193 10.55 -24.65 -8.06
N LYS A 194 9.46 -25.41 -8.01
CA LYS A 194 8.25 -25.06 -7.26
C LYS A 194 8.16 -25.71 -5.87
N ALA A 195 9.22 -26.37 -5.41
CA ALA A 195 9.20 -27.05 -4.11
C ALA A 195 9.26 -26.08 -2.93
N VAL A 196 9.80 -24.88 -3.15
CA VAL A 196 9.99 -23.86 -2.14
C VAL A 196 9.48 -22.53 -2.65
N SER A 197 8.86 -21.77 -1.77
CA SER A 197 8.51 -20.36 -1.99
C SER A 197 9.08 -19.53 -0.85
N ILE A 198 9.87 -18.51 -1.19
CA ILE A 198 10.41 -17.54 -0.23
C ILE A 198 9.68 -16.22 -0.48
N TYR A 199 9.03 -15.69 0.55
CA TYR A 199 8.30 -14.44 0.50
C TYR A 199 9.01 -13.37 1.32
N ASP A 200 9.47 -12.31 0.66
CA ASP A 200 10.14 -11.19 1.31
C ASP A 200 9.13 -10.23 1.94
N CYS A 201 9.32 -9.92 3.21
CA CYS A 201 8.54 -8.96 3.95
C CYS A 201 9.21 -7.58 3.94
N SER A 202 8.58 -6.61 3.30
CA SER A 202 9.04 -5.22 3.31
C SER A 202 8.92 -4.63 4.71
N LYS A 203 9.99 -3.98 5.20
CA LYS A 203 10.03 -3.38 6.54
C LYS A 203 10.28 -1.89 6.46
N PHE A 204 9.34 -1.08 6.97
CA PHE A 204 9.45 0.37 7.12
C PHE A 204 9.89 1.09 5.84
N ILE A 205 9.27 0.77 4.71
CA ILE A 205 9.52 1.41 3.42
C ILE A 205 8.60 2.61 3.26
N ARG A 206 9.10 3.68 2.66
CA ARG A 206 8.31 4.86 2.30
C ARG A 206 7.36 4.54 1.16
N SER A 207 6.08 4.84 1.33
CA SER A 207 5.11 4.84 0.23
C SER A 207 5.17 6.15 -0.57
N ASN A 208 4.49 6.21 -1.73
CA ASN A 208 4.41 7.43 -2.54
C ASN A 208 3.77 8.61 -1.80
N GLN A 209 2.99 8.36 -0.75
CA GLN A 209 2.33 9.36 0.10
C GLN A 209 3.10 9.63 1.40
N ASN A 210 4.37 9.25 1.49
CA ASN A 210 5.21 9.35 2.69
C ASN A 210 4.68 8.58 3.90
N THR A 211 3.77 7.64 3.70
CA THR A 211 3.29 6.75 4.75
C THR A 211 4.20 5.53 4.90
N CYS A 212 4.12 4.87 6.04
CA CYS A 212 4.93 3.69 6.34
C CYS A 212 4.30 2.44 5.71
N PHE A 213 5.07 1.76 4.87
CA PHE A 213 4.73 0.44 4.36
C PHE A 213 5.52 -0.61 5.12
N ASN A 214 4.84 -1.50 5.82
CA ASN A 214 5.45 -2.53 6.65
C ASN A 214 4.64 -3.81 6.62
N HIS A 215 5.27 -4.92 6.23
CA HIS A 215 4.65 -6.24 6.31
C HIS A 215 4.85 -6.85 7.70
N ARG A 216 3.83 -7.53 8.18
CA ARG A 216 3.84 -8.28 9.43
C ARG A 216 3.37 -9.71 9.18
N PRO A 217 4.23 -10.73 9.33
CA PRO A 217 3.83 -12.12 9.24
C PRO A 217 2.71 -12.44 10.23
N ILE A 218 1.70 -13.19 9.78
CA ILE A 218 0.58 -13.67 10.61
C ILE A 218 0.64 -15.17 10.85
N VAL A 219 1.44 -15.90 10.07
CA VAL A 219 1.63 -17.34 10.17
C VAL A 219 2.77 -17.68 11.11
N ILE A 220 2.73 -18.88 11.66
CA ILE A 220 3.78 -19.42 12.53
C ILE A 220 4.47 -20.63 11.89
N LYS A 221 5.69 -20.90 12.34
CA LYS A 221 6.46 -22.07 11.88
C LYS A 221 5.71 -23.38 12.13
N GLY A 222 5.62 -24.22 11.09
CA GLY A 222 4.91 -25.51 11.12
C GLY A 222 3.43 -25.42 10.73
N GLU A 223 2.90 -24.23 10.48
CA GLU A 223 1.53 -24.05 10.05
C GLU A 223 1.33 -24.47 8.59
N THR A 224 0.19 -25.09 8.29
CA THR A 224 -0.19 -25.41 6.92
C THR A 224 -0.89 -24.21 6.30
N VAL A 225 -0.44 -23.80 5.13
CA VAL A 225 -1.01 -22.68 4.35
C VAL A 225 -1.61 -23.21 3.06
N TYR A 226 -2.67 -22.54 2.61
CA TYR A 226 -3.39 -22.88 1.39
C TYR A 226 -3.16 -21.80 0.32
N LYS A 227 -3.23 -22.20 -0.93
CA LYS A 227 -3.15 -21.28 -2.07
C LYS A 227 -4.22 -20.18 -1.95
N GLY A 228 -3.79 -18.94 -2.06
CA GLY A 228 -4.67 -17.77 -1.91
C GLY A 228 -4.90 -17.31 -0.47
N GLN A 229 -4.30 -17.96 0.53
CA GLN A 229 -4.34 -17.54 1.91
C GLN A 229 -3.35 -16.38 2.15
N VAL A 230 -3.77 -15.37 2.89
CA VAL A 230 -2.88 -14.28 3.32
C VAL A 230 -1.95 -14.82 4.41
N ILE A 231 -0.63 -14.63 4.22
CA ILE A 231 0.43 -15.08 5.11
C ILE A 231 1.14 -13.93 5.83
N ALA A 232 1.06 -12.72 5.29
CA ALA A 232 1.53 -11.52 5.98
C ALA A 232 0.60 -10.33 5.71
N ASP A 233 0.29 -9.59 6.76
CA ASP A 233 -0.45 -8.34 6.69
C ASP A 233 0.43 -7.21 6.19
N GLY A 234 -0.15 -6.28 5.44
CA GLY A 234 0.45 -5.02 5.03
C GLY A 234 -0.07 -3.82 5.83
N PRO A 235 0.17 -2.60 5.37
CA PRO A 235 -0.43 -1.41 5.96
C PRO A 235 -1.96 -1.45 5.85
N SER A 236 -2.65 -0.95 6.87
CA SER A 236 -4.12 -0.91 6.95
C SER A 236 -4.80 -2.27 6.77
N THR A 237 -4.17 -3.34 7.23
CA THR A 237 -4.76 -4.69 7.23
C THR A 237 -4.55 -5.36 8.59
N GLU A 238 -5.49 -6.22 8.98
CA GLU A 238 -5.44 -7.04 10.17
C GLU A 238 -5.97 -8.44 9.88
N MET A 239 -5.15 -9.47 10.12
CA MET A 239 -5.49 -10.88 9.89
C MET A 239 -6.07 -11.16 8.49
N GLY A 240 -5.53 -10.47 7.47
CA GLY A 240 -5.97 -10.61 6.08
C GLY A 240 -7.25 -9.83 5.73
N GLU A 241 -7.77 -9.01 6.62
CA GLU A 241 -8.91 -8.12 6.37
C GLU A 241 -8.48 -6.67 6.30
N LEU A 242 -9.19 -5.86 5.53
CA LEU A 242 -8.97 -4.43 5.42
C LEU A 242 -9.32 -3.73 6.74
N ALA A 243 -8.37 -2.98 7.29
CA ALA A 243 -8.48 -2.28 8.57
C ALA A 243 -8.01 -0.82 8.38
N LEU A 244 -8.92 0.07 7.97
CA LEU A 244 -8.60 1.47 7.66
C LEU A 244 -8.44 2.36 8.89
N GLY A 245 -8.80 1.88 10.08
CA GLY A 245 -8.79 2.69 11.29
C GLY A 245 -8.86 1.86 12.57
N LYS A 246 -9.57 2.39 13.55
CA LYS A 246 -9.78 1.80 14.88
C LYS A 246 -11.25 1.80 15.26
N ASN A 247 -11.66 0.78 15.99
CA ASN A 247 -12.99 0.74 16.62
C ASN A 247 -12.96 1.53 17.92
N VAL A 248 -13.70 2.64 17.98
CA VAL A 248 -13.76 3.52 19.15
C VAL A 248 -15.21 3.73 19.58
N THR A 249 -15.41 3.88 20.88
CA THR A 249 -16.74 4.21 21.43
C THR A 249 -17.04 5.68 21.17
N VAL A 250 -18.18 5.96 20.55
CA VAL A 250 -18.64 7.30 20.19
C VAL A 250 -19.91 7.63 20.95
N ALA A 251 -20.01 8.84 21.50
CA ALA A 251 -21.24 9.39 22.06
C ALA A 251 -21.82 10.47 21.13
N PHE A 252 -23.05 10.28 20.66
CA PHE A 252 -23.77 11.27 19.85
C PHE A 252 -24.57 12.18 20.77
N MET A 253 -23.99 13.29 21.14
CA MET A 253 -24.63 14.28 22.03
C MET A 253 -24.01 15.66 21.84
N PRO A 254 -24.75 16.77 22.02
CA PRO A 254 -24.14 18.09 22.13
C PRO A 254 -23.31 18.18 23.42
N TRP A 255 -22.14 18.83 23.35
CA TRP A 255 -21.27 19.01 24.50
C TRP A 255 -20.75 20.45 24.59
N ASP A 256 -21.42 21.30 25.33
CA ASP A 256 -21.09 22.72 25.58
C ASP A 256 -20.75 23.55 24.32
N GLY A 257 -21.27 23.16 23.15
CA GLY A 257 -21.02 23.80 21.86
C GLY A 257 -19.65 23.52 21.23
N TYR A 258 -18.76 22.75 21.88
CA TYR A 258 -17.43 22.44 21.35
C TYR A 258 -17.46 21.43 20.19
N ASN A 259 -18.58 20.78 19.94
CA ASN A 259 -18.80 19.89 18.79
C ASN A 259 -19.79 20.48 17.76
N TYR A 260 -19.80 21.84 17.65
CA TYR A 260 -20.62 22.53 16.67
C TYR A 260 -20.21 22.21 15.23
N GLU A 261 -21.20 21.99 14.35
CA GLU A 261 -21.02 21.54 12.96
C GLU A 261 -20.23 20.23 12.85
N ASP A 262 -19.09 20.24 12.16
CA ASP A 262 -18.24 19.05 11.90
C ASP A 262 -17.14 18.86 12.96
N SER A 263 -17.18 19.64 14.06
CA SER A 263 -16.20 19.53 15.14
C SER A 263 -16.41 18.24 15.95
N ILE A 264 -15.33 17.56 16.25
CA ILE A 264 -15.31 16.31 17.02
C ILE A 264 -14.43 16.51 18.25
N LEU A 265 -14.95 16.18 19.43
CA LEU A 265 -14.19 16.11 20.66
C LEU A 265 -13.56 14.73 20.81
N VAL A 266 -12.31 14.71 21.18
CA VAL A 266 -11.52 13.48 21.36
C VAL A 266 -11.11 13.35 22.81
N SER A 267 -11.25 12.17 23.40
CA SER A 267 -10.78 11.88 24.75
C SER A 267 -9.24 11.95 24.81
N GLU A 268 -8.70 12.53 25.87
CA GLU A 268 -7.26 12.55 26.13
C GLU A 268 -6.63 11.14 26.15
N ARG A 269 -7.40 10.13 26.57
CA ARG A 269 -6.96 8.73 26.55
C ARG A 269 -6.58 8.25 25.17
N LEU A 270 -7.28 8.65 24.12
CA LEU A 270 -6.96 8.27 22.72
C LEU A 270 -5.57 8.80 22.31
N VAL A 271 -5.23 10.01 22.76
CA VAL A 271 -3.91 10.60 22.51
C VAL A 271 -2.83 9.91 23.34
N LYS A 272 -3.10 9.67 24.65
CA LYS A 272 -2.16 9.03 25.56
C LYS A 272 -1.82 7.60 25.16
N ASP A 273 -2.83 6.83 24.72
CA ASP A 273 -2.67 5.45 24.27
C ASP A 273 -2.18 5.34 22.81
N GLY A 274 -2.02 6.47 22.11
CA GLY A 274 -1.52 6.52 20.74
C GLY A 274 -2.41 5.79 19.72
N ILE A 275 -3.72 5.82 19.92
CA ILE A 275 -4.69 5.05 19.12
C ILE A 275 -4.62 5.39 17.62
N TYR A 276 -4.53 6.69 17.29
CA TYR A 276 -4.44 7.19 15.91
C TYR A 276 -3.03 7.56 15.48
N THR A 277 -2.01 7.01 16.13
CA THR A 277 -0.63 7.29 15.80
C THR A 277 -0.24 6.64 14.48
N SER A 278 0.40 7.41 13.61
CA SER A 278 0.90 6.97 12.32
C SER A 278 2.39 7.30 12.18
N ILE A 279 3.07 6.59 11.28
CA ILE A 279 4.48 6.82 10.95
C ILE A 279 4.53 7.42 9.55
N HIS A 280 5.24 8.53 9.42
CA HIS A 280 5.53 9.16 8.14
C HIS A 280 7.03 9.05 7.87
N ILE A 281 7.40 8.62 6.67
CA ILE A 281 8.79 8.46 6.25
C ILE A 281 9.06 9.45 5.15
N GLU A 282 10.01 10.35 5.39
CA GLU A 282 10.47 11.32 4.41
C GLU A 282 11.84 10.89 3.87
N GLU A 283 12.05 11.09 2.58
CA GLU A 283 13.28 10.77 1.88
C GLU A 283 13.92 12.06 1.37
N TYR A 284 15.20 12.20 1.65
CA TYR A 284 16.02 13.32 1.20
C TYR A 284 17.16 12.79 0.35
N GLU A 285 17.30 13.33 -0.85
CA GLU A 285 18.36 12.95 -1.79
C GLU A 285 19.39 14.05 -1.96
N VAL A 286 20.66 13.68 -1.97
CA VAL A 286 21.79 14.56 -2.27
C VAL A 286 22.64 13.93 -3.35
N LEU A 287 22.96 14.73 -4.35
CA LEU A 287 23.83 14.34 -5.44
C LEU A 287 25.08 15.23 -5.46
N ALA A 288 26.27 14.62 -5.42
CA ALA A 288 27.53 15.30 -5.70
C ALA A 288 27.77 15.38 -7.21
N ARG A 289 27.85 16.58 -7.74
CA ARG A 289 27.99 16.87 -9.18
C ARG A 289 29.39 17.33 -9.54
N ASP A 290 29.80 17.06 -10.76
CA ASP A 290 31.00 17.66 -11.33
C ASP A 290 30.64 19.06 -11.85
N THR A 291 31.18 20.11 -11.23
CA THR A 291 30.99 21.50 -11.65
C THR A 291 32.19 22.00 -12.46
N LYS A 292 32.01 23.09 -13.20
CA LYS A 292 33.10 23.73 -13.95
C LYS A 292 34.25 24.22 -13.05
N LEU A 293 33.98 24.42 -11.76
CA LEU A 293 34.92 24.94 -10.76
C LEU A 293 35.62 23.84 -9.96
N GLY A 294 35.21 22.59 -10.15
CA GLY A 294 35.68 21.41 -9.43
C GLY A 294 34.57 20.43 -9.09
N LYS A 295 34.93 19.32 -8.49
CA LYS A 295 33.99 18.31 -8.05
C LYS A 295 33.38 18.70 -6.70
N GLU A 296 32.08 18.52 -6.55
CA GLU A 296 31.43 18.54 -5.23
C GLU A 296 31.82 17.28 -4.46
N GLU A 297 32.06 17.42 -3.17
CA GLU A 297 32.41 16.29 -2.31
C GLU A 297 31.46 16.19 -1.15
N ILE A 298 31.11 14.93 -0.81
CA ILE A 298 30.38 14.60 0.42
C ILE A 298 31.44 14.30 1.48
N THR A 299 31.47 15.11 2.54
CA THR A 299 32.48 15.00 3.59
C THR A 299 31.96 15.56 4.92
N ARG A 300 32.56 15.09 6.00
CA ARG A 300 32.36 15.63 7.34
C ARG A 300 33.07 16.96 7.57
N ASP A 301 34.12 17.23 6.81
CA ASP A 301 34.97 18.43 6.94
C ASP A 301 34.26 19.63 6.28
N ILE A 302 33.33 20.25 7.01
CA ILE A 302 32.52 21.38 6.56
C ILE A 302 33.07 22.66 7.20
N PRO A 303 33.39 23.69 6.40
CA PRO A 303 33.91 24.96 6.94
C PRO A 303 32.83 25.68 7.77
N ASN A 304 33.25 26.32 8.86
CA ASN A 304 32.45 27.18 9.73
C ASN A 304 31.31 26.48 10.47
N VAL A 305 31.37 25.15 10.67
CA VAL A 305 30.41 24.36 11.42
C VAL A 305 31.07 23.83 12.70
N GLY A 306 30.40 23.98 13.83
CA GLY A 306 30.91 23.49 15.13
C GLY A 306 30.81 21.95 15.23
N GLU A 307 31.72 21.35 16.00
CA GLU A 307 31.73 19.88 16.23
C GLU A 307 30.44 19.30 16.78
N GLU A 308 29.68 20.09 17.52
CA GLU A 308 28.39 19.64 18.07
C GLU A 308 27.37 19.35 16.96
N ALA A 309 27.34 20.13 15.90
CA ALA A 309 26.48 19.89 14.73
C ALA A 309 26.95 18.68 13.89
N LEU A 310 28.21 18.31 14.00
CA LEU A 310 28.82 17.20 13.25
C LEU A 310 28.83 15.88 14.03
N LYS A 311 28.40 15.84 15.27
CA LYS A 311 28.50 14.65 16.13
C LYS A 311 27.74 13.43 15.62
N ASN A 312 26.65 13.65 14.90
CA ASN A 312 25.79 12.61 14.36
C ASN A 312 26.22 12.14 12.95
N LEU A 313 27.21 12.80 12.35
CA LEU A 313 27.77 12.41 11.06
C LEU A 313 28.87 11.35 11.25
N ASP A 314 28.93 10.40 10.31
CA ASP A 314 30.05 9.47 10.20
C ASP A 314 31.27 10.12 9.51
N GLU A 315 32.34 9.35 9.31
CA GLU A 315 33.55 9.84 8.66
C GLU A 315 33.32 10.21 7.19
N SER A 316 32.35 9.60 6.54
CA SER A 316 31.93 9.90 5.16
C SER A 316 31.08 11.17 5.05
N GLY A 317 30.70 11.80 6.15
CA GLY A 317 29.84 12.98 6.19
C GLY A 317 28.34 12.68 6.08
N ILE A 318 27.93 11.44 6.29
CA ILE A 318 26.52 11.00 6.25
C ILE A 318 26.05 10.72 7.68
N ILE A 319 24.80 11.04 7.95
CA ILE A 319 24.23 10.83 9.28
C ILE A 319 24.16 9.35 9.63
N ARG A 320 24.36 9.05 10.91
CA ARG A 320 24.32 7.66 11.43
C ARG A 320 22.87 7.18 11.53
N LEU A 321 22.69 5.88 11.28
CA LEU A 321 21.39 5.21 11.49
C LEU A 321 21.01 5.28 12.97
N GLY A 322 19.71 5.52 13.24
CA GLY A 322 19.19 5.65 14.59
C GLY A 322 19.40 7.01 15.26
N ALA A 323 20.06 7.97 14.59
CA ALA A 323 20.23 9.31 15.12
C ALA A 323 18.90 10.07 15.20
N ASP A 324 18.68 10.78 16.31
CA ASP A 324 17.57 11.72 16.44
C ASP A 324 17.93 13.05 15.79
N VAL A 325 17.07 13.53 14.90
CA VAL A 325 17.26 14.75 14.13
C VAL A 325 16.20 15.78 14.44
N LYS A 326 16.60 17.04 14.39
CA LYS A 326 15.74 18.21 14.55
C LYS A 326 15.92 19.16 13.36
N SER A 327 14.99 20.10 13.22
CA SER A 327 15.09 21.15 12.22
C SER A 327 16.46 21.86 12.30
N GLY A 328 17.14 21.95 11.16
CA GLY A 328 18.46 22.58 11.02
C GLY A 328 19.65 21.64 11.22
N ASP A 329 19.48 20.41 11.70
CA ASP A 329 20.56 19.42 11.80
C ASP A 329 21.02 18.98 10.41
N ILE A 330 22.32 18.69 10.26
CA ILE A 330 22.91 18.27 9.01
C ILE A 330 22.67 16.78 8.80
N LEU A 331 22.04 16.42 7.68
CA LEU A 331 21.84 15.03 7.26
C LEU A 331 23.03 14.52 6.44
N VAL A 332 23.51 15.32 5.50
CA VAL A 332 24.65 14.99 4.64
C VAL A 332 25.51 16.24 4.48
N GLY A 333 26.77 16.13 4.86
CA GLY A 333 27.76 17.18 4.67
C GLY A 333 28.21 17.23 3.20
N LYS A 334 28.00 18.34 2.52
CA LYS A 334 28.45 18.56 1.14
C LYS A 334 29.12 19.92 1.01
N ILE A 335 30.26 19.92 0.33
CA ILE A 335 31.00 21.12 0.00
C ILE A 335 31.06 21.30 -1.51
N THR A 336 30.92 22.54 -1.95
CA THR A 336 31.00 22.93 -3.36
C THR A 336 32.18 23.90 -3.55
N PRO A 337 33.09 23.69 -4.50
CA PRO A 337 34.18 24.62 -4.78
C PRO A 337 33.65 26.00 -5.17
N LYS A 338 34.23 27.07 -4.60
CA LYS A 338 33.95 28.44 -4.99
C LYS A 338 34.82 28.81 -6.20
N GLY A 339 34.25 29.56 -7.17
CA GLY A 339 35.03 30.15 -8.24
C GLY A 339 35.96 31.25 -7.70
N GLU A 340 37.02 31.53 -8.45
CA GLU A 340 37.92 32.64 -8.19
C GLU A 340 37.16 33.97 -8.16
N THR A 341 36.63 34.32 -7.00
CA THR A 341 36.25 35.70 -6.70
C THR A 341 37.48 36.42 -6.15
N GLN A 342 37.70 37.68 -6.55
CA GLN A 342 38.75 38.51 -5.95
C GLN A 342 38.54 38.52 -4.42
N LEU A 343 39.43 37.83 -3.73
CA LEU A 343 39.41 37.74 -2.26
C LEU A 343 39.53 39.13 -1.65
N SER A 344 38.64 39.47 -0.76
CA SER A 344 38.80 40.68 0.06
C SER A 344 40.06 40.59 0.91
N PRO A 345 40.68 41.73 1.29
CA PRO A 345 41.86 41.73 2.14
C PRO A 345 41.66 40.97 3.44
N GLU A 346 40.44 40.95 3.97
CA GLU A 346 40.06 40.24 5.19
C GLU A 346 40.02 38.74 4.98
N GLU A 347 39.51 38.25 3.85
CA GLU A 347 39.54 36.83 3.48
C GLU A 347 40.95 36.31 3.25
N LYS A 348 41.89 37.14 2.70
CA LYS A 348 43.29 36.77 2.60
C LYS A 348 43.93 36.57 3.98
N LEU A 349 43.54 37.38 4.95
CA LEU A 349 44.04 37.30 6.32
C LEU A 349 43.50 36.06 7.04
N LEU A 350 42.23 35.74 6.85
CA LEU A 350 41.60 34.53 7.34
C LEU A 350 42.23 33.25 6.75
N ARG A 351 42.57 33.25 5.46
CA ARG A 351 43.32 32.17 4.81
C ARG A 351 44.71 31.95 5.46
N ALA A 352 45.39 33.03 5.79
CA ALA A 352 46.70 32.93 6.44
C ALA A 352 46.64 32.36 7.88
N ILE A 353 45.52 32.56 8.56
CA ILE A 353 45.35 32.14 9.97
C ILE A 353 44.73 30.72 10.07
N PHE A 354 43.78 30.38 9.24
CA PHE A 354 42.98 29.14 9.34
C PHE A 354 43.29 28.07 8.26
N GLY A 355 44.25 28.32 7.37
CA GLY A 355 44.69 27.43 6.30
C GLY A 355 43.90 27.55 5.01
N GLU A 356 44.43 26.99 3.92
CA GLU A 356 43.93 27.18 2.53
C GLU A 356 42.52 26.65 2.30
N LYS A 357 42.08 25.66 3.03
CA LYS A 357 40.78 24.98 2.79
C LYS A 357 39.53 25.81 3.13
N ALA A 358 39.61 26.73 4.10
CA ALA A 358 38.43 27.47 4.59
C ALA A 358 37.88 28.54 3.63
N GLY A 359 38.68 28.96 2.60
CA GLY A 359 38.28 29.99 1.66
C GLY A 359 37.76 29.53 0.31
N ASP A 360 38.04 28.27 -0.07
CA ASP A 360 37.84 27.78 -1.45
C ASP A 360 36.55 26.99 -1.65
N VAL A 361 35.85 26.64 -0.58
CA VAL A 361 34.63 25.84 -0.63
C VAL A 361 33.44 26.53 0.06
N LYS A 362 32.28 26.29 -0.46
CA LYS A 362 31.00 26.73 0.11
C LYS A 362 30.28 25.53 0.71
N ASP A 363 29.73 25.68 1.90
CA ASP A 363 28.82 24.72 2.49
C ASP A 363 27.51 24.65 1.70
N THR A 364 27.20 23.46 1.18
CA THR A 364 25.97 23.14 0.48
C THR A 364 25.33 21.86 1.06
N SER A 365 25.57 21.62 2.35
CA SER A 365 25.08 20.48 3.08
C SER A 365 23.56 20.40 3.08
N LEU A 366 23.05 19.19 3.09
CA LEU A 366 21.62 18.94 3.25
C LEU A 366 21.28 19.01 4.73
N CYS A 367 20.42 19.95 5.09
CA CYS A 367 19.90 20.10 6.45
C CYS A 367 18.42 19.68 6.52
N VAL A 368 18.00 19.28 7.71
CA VAL A 368 16.58 18.96 8.00
C VAL A 368 15.73 20.23 7.83
N PRO A 369 14.63 20.17 7.03
CA PRO A 369 13.73 21.29 6.84
C PRO A 369 13.08 21.78 8.13
N PRO A 370 12.60 23.04 8.15
CA PRO A 370 11.87 23.57 9.30
C PRO A 370 10.62 22.74 9.63
N GLY A 371 10.40 22.49 10.93
CA GLY A 371 9.22 21.76 11.42
C GLY A 371 9.34 20.24 11.40
N VAL A 372 10.40 19.67 10.82
CA VAL A 372 10.64 18.23 10.80
C VAL A 372 11.47 17.83 12.03
N LYS A 373 11.02 16.76 12.69
CA LYS A 373 11.73 16.11 13.80
C LYS A 373 11.49 14.61 13.69
N GLY A 374 12.53 13.82 13.78
CA GLY A 374 12.39 12.38 13.62
C GLY A 374 13.66 11.60 13.94
N LYS A 375 13.66 10.36 13.51
CA LYS A 375 14.77 9.43 13.66
C LYS A 375 15.19 8.89 12.29
N VAL A 376 16.48 8.82 12.06
CA VAL A 376 17.04 8.26 10.81
C VAL A 376 16.88 6.73 10.84
N ILE A 377 16.13 6.18 9.88
CA ILE A 377 15.87 4.75 9.78
C ILE A 377 16.77 4.06 8.76
N ASP A 378 17.13 4.77 7.67
CA ASP A 378 17.98 4.24 6.62
C ASP A 378 18.81 5.35 5.94
N ALA A 379 19.94 4.99 5.38
CA ALA A 379 20.75 5.88 4.55
C ALA A 379 21.55 5.06 3.54
N LYS A 380 21.22 5.22 2.26
CA LYS A 380 21.82 4.50 1.14
C LYS A 380 22.85 5.37 0.43
N VAL A 381 23.97 4.78 0.07
CA VAL A 381 25.04 5.44 -0.66
C VAL A 381 25.23 4.75 -2.01
N PHE A 382 25.18 5.54 -3.08
CA PHE A 382 25.39 5.05 -4.44
C PHE A 382 26.63 5.72 -5.03
N SER A 383 27.60 4.93 -5.47
CA SER A 383 28.79 5.42 -6.15
C SER A 383 28.77 5.07 -7.64
N ARG A 384 29.38 5.93 -8.48
CA ARG A 384 29.53 5.63 -9.91
C ARG A 384 30.54 4.48 -10.10
N ARG A 385 30.37 3.71 -11.18
CA ARG A 385 31.31 2.64 -11.55
C ARG A 385 32.74 3.24 -11.72
N GLY A 386 33.71 2.57 -11.10
CA GLY A 386 35.14 2.95 -11.21
C GLY A 386 35.65 3.85 -10.07
N LEU A 387 34.78 4.25 -9.13
CA LEU A 387 35.21 4.90 -7.88
C LEU A 387 35.51 3.86 -6.80
N THR A 388 36.41 4.19 -5.89
CA THR A 388 36.65 3.37 -4.69
C THR A 388 35.40 3.41 -3.82
N LYS A 389 34.93 2.22 -3.43
CA LYS A 389 33.75 2.09 -2.57
C LYS A 389 34.13 2.43 -1.13
N ASP A 390 33.28 3.21 -0.48
CA ASP A 390 33.40 3.50 0.95
C ASP A 390 33.10 2.26 1.80
N ASP A 391 33.61 2.20 3.02
CA ASP A 391 33.41 1.08 3.94
C ASP A 391 31.91 0.86 4.23
N ARG A 392 31.12 1.92 4.28
CA ARG A 392 29.66 1.82 4.44
C ARG A 392 28.97 1.13 3.25
N THR A 393 29.39 1.45 2.03
CA THR A 393 28.88 0.81 0.82
C THR A 393 29.20 -0.70 0.83
N ARG A 394 30.40 -1.07 1.29
CA ARG A 394 30.81 -2.47 1.41
C ARG A 394 29.95 -3.21 2.45
N LEU A 395 29.73 -2.62 3.62
CA LEU A 395 28.88 -3.21 4.65
C LEU A 395 27.44 -3.49 4.14
N ILE A 396 26.85 -2.56 3.39
CA ILE A 396 25.51 -2.74 2.82
C ILE A 396 25.51 -3.89 1.79
N GLU A 397 26.56 -3.99 0.95
CA GLU A 397 26.70 -5.08 -0.02
C GLU A 397 26.92 -6.44 0.67
N ASP A 398 27.72 -6.49 1.71
CA ASP A 398 28.03 -7.71 2.47
C ASP A 398 26.76 -8.22 3.19
N ASP A 399 25.96 -7.33 3.81
CA ASP A 399 24.68 -7.68 4.43
C ASP A 399 23.68 -8.27 3.41
N GLU A 400 23.64 -7.69 2.20
CA GLU A 400 22.75 -8.19 1.13
C GLU A 400 23.21 -9.54 0.59
N ILE A 401 24.53 -9.74 0.46
CA ILE A 401 25.11 -11.03 0.05
C ILE A 401 24.80 -12.11 1.10
N GLU A 402 25.01 -11.81 2.39
CA GLU A 402 24.69 -12.75 3.48
C GLU A 402 23.23 -13.19 3.46
N ARG A 403 22.32 -12.24 3.21
CA ARG A 403 20.88 -12.52 3.06
C ARG A 403 20.61 -13.49 1.92
N LEU A 404 21.15 -13.21 0.73
CA LEU A 404 20.95 -14.06 -0.44
C LEU A 404 21.59 -15.45 -0.27
N GLU A 405 22.74 -15.54 0.42
CA GLU A 405 23.36 -16.81 0.74
C GLU A 405 22.51 -17.67 1.68
N LYS A 406 21.89 -17.04 2.70
CA LYS A 406 20.97 -17.72 3.60
C LYS A 406 19.74 -18.24 2.85
N ASP A 407 19.17 -17.46 1.95
CA ASP A 407 18.02 -17.86 1.13
C ASP A 407 18.37 -19.05 0.23
N ARG A 408 19.53 -19.01 -0.44
CA ARG A 408 20.07 -20.12 -1.24
C ARG A 408 20.23 -21.39 -0.42
N ASP A 409 20.80 -21.29 0.76
CA ASP A 409 21.11 -22.44 1.61
C ASP A 409 19.84 -23.12 2.14
N ASP A 410 18.84 -22.32 2.53
CA ASP A 410 17.53 -22.81 2.94
C ASP A 410 16.80 -23.49 1.75
N GLU A 411 16.85 -22.91 0.57
CA GLU A 411 16.26 -23.48 -0.65
C GLU A 411 16.91 -24.83 -0.99
N ILE A 412 18.24 -24.90 -1.02
CA ILE A 412 18.99 -26.13 -1.29
C ILE A 412 18.62 -27.21 -0.28
N LYS A 413 18.54 -26.88 1.01
CA LYS A 413 18.19 -27.80 2.07
C LYS A 413 16.80 -28.41 1.84
N ILE A 414 15.79 -27.58 1.61
CA ILE A 414 14.41 -28.02 1.41
C ILE A 414 14.29 -28.88 0.14
N ILE A 415 14.91 -28.46 -0.96
CA ILE A 415 14.91 -29.23 -2.22
C ILE A 415 15.58 -30.61 -2.01
N SER A 416 16.69 -30.66 -1.26
CA SER A 416 17.38 -31.89 -0.94
C SER A 416 16.52 -32.83 -0.10
N ASP A 417 15.80 -32.32 0.89
CA ASP A 417 14.90 -33.10 1.73
C ASP A 417 13.70 -33.63 0.92
N VAL A 418 13.10 -32.81 0.06
CA VAL A 418 12.02 -33.23 -0.87
C VAL A 418 12.53 -34.30 -1.85
N ALA A 419 13.77 -34.17 -2.34
CA ALA A 419 14.38 -35.18 -3.22
C ALA A 419 14.59 -36.51 -2.51
N ARG A 420 15.04 -36.50 -1.25
CA ARG A 420 15.18 -37.71 -0.44
C ARG A 420 13.83 -38.39 -0.21
N GLU A 421 12.81 -37.66 0.22
CA GLU A 421 11.45 -38.17 0.43
C GLU A 421 10.86 -38.83 -0.82
N LYS A 422 11.30 -38.43 -2.03
CA LYS A 422 10.84 -39.03 -3.30
C LYS A 422 11.63 -40.27 -3.72
N VAL A 423 12.84 -40.43 -3.23
CA VAL A 423 13.73 -41.58 -3.56
C VAL A 423 13.51 -42.74 -2.61
N GLU A 424 13.15 -42.46 -1.35
CA GLU A 424 12.72 -43.45 -0.39
C GLU A 424 11.27 -43.93 -0.67
#